data_7a72d7de79c55efc2708e80c1f2520a9
#
_entry.id   7a72d7de79c55efc2708e80c1f2520a9
#
_cell.length_a   1.000
_cell.length_b   1.000
_cell.length_c   1.000
_cell.angle_alpha   90.00
_cell.angle_beta   90.00
_cell.angle_gamma   90.00
#
_symmetry.space_group_name_H-M   'P 1'
#
loop_
_entity.id
_entity.type
_entity.pdbx_description
1 polymer ?
#
loop_
_entity_poly.entity_id
_entity_poly.type
_entity_poly.pdbx_seq_one_letter_code
_entity_poly.pdbx_strand_id
1 'polypeptide(L)'
;MGKKKADIKTKQTDVSPTAFINQVEDEQKRKDAHELVALMKKITGKPPKMWGPSIVGFGTYHYKYASGREGDMPLTGFSPRKASLVLYLGPGLQDKELTGKLGKHKTGKGCLYINKLDDVDRDVLRELVTKSVAEMRKRFASE
;
A
#
# COMPACT_ATOMS: atom_id res chain seq x y z
N MET A 1 -16.27 -5.58 -26.49
CA MET A 1 -15.92 -5.35 -26.11
C MET A 1 -15.15 -5.16 -25.38
N GLY A 2 -15.43 -5.24 -25.11
CA GLY A 2 -14.74 -4.94 -24.51
C GLY A 2 -14.16 -4.99 -23.80
N LYS A 3 -14.07 -4.92 -23.83
CA LYS A 3 -13.39 -4.96 -23.33
C LYS A 3 -12.78 -4.64 -22.56
N LYS A 4 -12.84 -4.51 -22.46
CA LYS A 4 -12.31 -4.32 -21.90
C LYS A 4 -11.66 -4.22 -21.02
N LYS A 5 -11.63 -3.77 -20.65
CA LYS A 5 -11.20 -3.82 -19.91
C LYS A 5 -10.55 -4.49 -19.14
N ALA A 6 -10.70 -4.45 -19.00
CA ALA A 6 -10.03 -5.59 -18.45
C ALA A 6 -8.80 -5.28 -17.68
N ASP A 7 -8.14 -4.34 -18.06
CA ASP A 7 -6.91 -3.92 -17.44
C ASP A 7 -7.10 -3.18 -16.13
N ILE A 8 -8.32 -2.89 -15.77
CA ILE A 8 -8.61 -2.24 -14.50
C ILE A 8 -9.17 -3.29 -13.55
N LYS A 9 -8.28 -4.13 -13.08
CA LYS A 9 -8.65 -5.19 -12.15
C LYS A 9 -8.72 -4.71 -10.72
N THR A 10 -7.93 -3.69 -10.39
CA THR A 10 -7.90 -3.15 -9.05
C THR A 10 -8.67 -1.85 -9.03
N LYS A 11 -9.83 -1.86 -8.40
CA LYS A 11 -10.69 -0.70 -8.28
C LYS A 11 -11.09 -0.52 -6.83
N GLN A 12 -11.36 0.74 -6.47
CA GLN A 12 -11.89 1.04 -5.16
C GLN A 12 -13.28 0.43 -5.02
N THR A 13 -13.56 -0.17 -3.86
CA THR A 13 -14.84 -0.81 -3.58
C THR A 13 -15.47 -0.18 -2.34
N ASP A 14 -16.73 -0.56 -2.07
CA ASP A 14 -17.45 -0.07 -0.91
C ASP A 14 -17.31 -0.98 0.31
N VAL A 15 -16.50 -2.02 0.21
CA VAL A 15 -16.28 -2.94 1.33
C VAL A 15 -15.57 -2.20 2.46
N SER A 16 -16.01 -2.43 3.70
CA SER A 16 -15.40 -1.80 4.86
C SER A 16 -13.98 -2.33 5.09
N PRO A 17 -12.96 -1.47 5.11
CA PRO A 17 -11.60 -1.92 5.45
C PRO A 17 -11.52 -2.54 6.82
N THR A 18 -12.23 -1.98 7.80
CA THR A 18 -12.24 -2.54 9.15
C THR A 18 -12.83 -3.94 9.17
N ALA A 19 -13.95 -4.14 8.47
CA ALA A 19 -14.56 -5.46 8.40
C ALA A 19 -13.62 -6.46 7.72
N PHE A 20 -12.96 -6.03 6.66
CA PHE A 20 -12.00 -6.87 5.96
C PHE A 20 -10.85 -7.28 6.88
N ILE A 21 -10.26 -6.33 7.59
CA ILE A 21 -9.13 -6.61 8.47
C ILE A 21 -9.55 -7.53 9.62
N ASN A 22 -10.75 -7.33 10.16
CA ASN A 22 -11.23 -8.16 11.26
C ASN A 22 -11.43 -9.62 10.87
N GLN A 23 -11.43 -9.92 9.58
CA GLN A 23 -11.52 -11.30 9.09
C GLN A 23 -10.16 -11.96 8.90
N VAL A 24 -9.07 -11.22 9.09
CA VAL A 24 -7.72 -11.80 9.02
C VAL A 24 -7.56 -12.78 10.17
N GLU A 25 -7.27 -14.04 9.83
CA GLU A 25 -7.23 -15.11 10.82
C GLU A 25 -6.07 -15.01 11.80
N ASP A 26 -4.89 -14.67 11.27
CA ASP A 26 -3.70 -14.53 12.11
C ASP A 26 -3.82 -13.30 12.99
N GLU A 27 -3.83 -13.51 14.29
CA GLU A 27 -4.00 -12.40 15.25
C GLU A 27 -2.90 -11.35 15.12
N GLN A 28 -1.66 -11.77 14.94
CA GLN A 28 -0.55 -10.84 14.80
C GLN A 28 -0.70 -9.99 13.54
N LYS A 29 -1.05 -10.62 12.42
CA LYS A 29 -1.26 -9.88 11.18
C LYS A 29 -2.45 -8.94 11.27
N ARG A 30 -3.49 -9.35 11.99
CA ARG A 30 -4.65 -8.49 12.20
C ARG A 30 -4.27 -7.24 12.99
N LYS A 31 -3.50 -7.40 14.06
CA LYS A 31 -3.02 -6.26 14.86
C LYS A 31 -2.13 -5.38 14.03
N ASP A 32 -1.21 -5.98 13.28
CA ASP A 32 -0.28 -5.22 12.43
C ASP A 32 -1.04 -4.46 11.33
N ALA A 33 -2.09 -5.06 10.79
CA ALA A 33 -2.91 -4.39 9.77
C ALA A 33 -3.58 -3.15 10.34
N HIS A 34 -4.11 -3.23 11.56
CA HIS A 34 -4.71 -2.06 12.20
C HIS A 34 -3.65 -0.97 12.46
N GLU A 35 -2.45 -1.38 12.83
CA GLU A 35 -1.37 -0.42 13.04
C GLU A 35 -0.97 0.26 11.73
N LEU A 36 -0.94 -0.48 10.64
CA LEU A 36 -0.64 0.08 9.32
C LEU A 36 -1.71 1.07 8.86
N VAL A 37 -2.98 0.78 9.16
CA VAL A 37 -4.06 1.71 8.84
C VAL A 37 -3.81 3.04 9.53
N ALA A 38 -3.50 3.01 10.83
CA ALA A 38 -3.26 4.23 11.59
C ALA A 38 -2.06 5.00 11.02
N LEU A 39 -0.99 4.29 10.69
CA LEU A 39 0.22 4.91 10.15
C LEU A 39 -0.04 5.58 8.81
N MET A 40 -0.64 4.86 7.89
CA MET A 40 -0.85 5.36 6.53
C MET A 40 -1.91 6.45 6.48
N LYS A 41 -2.94 6.33 7.33
CA LYS A 41 -3.94 7.39 7.45
C LYS A 41 -3.30 8.68 7.94
N LYS A 42 -2.42 8.59 8.91
CA LYS A 42 -1.73 9.76 9.45
C LYS A 42 -0.84 10.42 8.41
N ILE A 43 -0.11 9.61 7.65
CA ILE A 43 0.83 10.12 6.65
C ILE A 43 0.11 10.75 5.46
N THR A 44 -0.95 10.10 4.98
CA THR A 44 -1.65 10.57 3.78
C THR A 44 -2.72 11.61 4.08
N GLY A 45 -3.27 11.58 5.29
CA GLY A 45 -4.42 12.41 5.63
C GLY A 45 -5.71 11.92 5.00
N LYS A 46 -5.72 10.71 4.46
CA LYS A 46 -6.86 10.14 3.76
C LYS A 46 -7.38 8.90 4.50
N PRO A 47 -8.68 8.63 4.43
CA PRO A 47 -9.23 7.44 5.06
C PRO A 47 -8.88 6.18 4.27
N PRO A 48 -8.88 5.01 4.93
CA PRO A 48 -8.65 3.75 4.21
C PRO A 48 -9.84 3.41 3.32
N LYS A 49 -9.54 2.82 2.19
CA LYS A 49 -10.55 2.31 1.25
C LYS A 49 -10.07 0.96 0.72
N MET A 50 -11.01 0.07 0.45
CA MET A 50 -10.64 -1.20 -0.17
C MET A 50 -10.45 -1.02 -1.66
N TRP A 51 -9.39 -1.64 -2.16
CA TRP A 51 -9.07 -1.68 -3.60
C TRP A 51 -8.93 -3.14 -4.00
N GLY A 52 -9.78 -3.59 -4.90
CA GLY A 52 -9.81 -5.01 -5.23
C GLY A 52 -10.21 -5.84 -4.02
N PRO A 53 -9.90 -7.13 -4.02
CA PRO A 53 -10.35 -8.02 -2.96
C PRO A 53 -9.54 -7.97 -1.67
N SER A 54 -8.32 -7.42 -1.69
CA SER A 54 -7.46 -7.56 -0.52
C SER A 54 -6.51 -6.40 -0.24
N ILE A 55 -6.66 -5.27 -0.94
CA ILE A 55 -5.76 -4.13 -0.74
C ILE A 55 -6.47 -3.05 0.03
N VAL A 56 -5.85 -2.60 1.13
CA VAL A 56 -6.30 -1.44 1.88
C VAL A 56 -5.46 -0.26 1.40
N GLY A 57 -6.10 0.70 0.74
CA GLY A 57 -5.39 1.81 0.11
C GLY A 57 -5.79 3.16 0.69
N PHE A 58 -4.93 4.16 0.47
CA PHE A 58 -5.08 5.50 1.03
C PHE A 58 -4.80 6.53 -0.06
N GLY A 59 -5.74 7.43 -0.30
CA GLY A 59 -5.63 8.41 -1.35
C GLY A 59 -5.72 7.77 -2.73
N THR A 60 -5.61 8.59 -3.75
CA THR A 60 -5.66 8.11 -5.13
C THR A 60 -4.72 8.94 -5.99
N TYR A 61 -4.26 8.34 -7.08
CA TYR A 61 -3.61 9.07 -8.14
C TYR A 61 -4.10 8.51 -9.47
N HIS A 62 -4.06 9.35 -10.49
CA HIS A 62 -4.47 8.96 -11.83
C HIS A 62 -3.24 8.79 -12.70
N TYR A 63 -3.07 7.61 -13.29
CA TYR A 63 -1.96 7.35 -14.19
C TYR A 63 -2.47 7.32 -15.63
N LYS A 64 -1.59 7.68 -16.54
CA LYS A 64 -1.90 7.62 -17.96
C LYS A 64 -0.62 7.27 -18.71
N TYR A 65 -0.65 6.16 -19.41
CA TYR A 65 0.50 5.71 -20.19
C TYR A 65 0.42 6.24 -21.62
N ALA A 66 1.56 6.29 -22.28
CA ALA A 66 1.64 6.72 -23.68
C ALA A 66 0.75 5.87 -24.59
N SER A 67 0.53 4.64 -24.20
CA SER A 67 -0.35 3.71 -24.96
C SER A 67 -1.82 4.11 -24.88
N GLY A 68 -2.18 5.06 -24.03
CA GLY A 68 -3.56 5.45 -23.80
C GLY A 68 -4.21 4.77 -22.63
N ARG A 69 -3.53 3.82 -22.03
CA ARG A 69 -4.04 3.13 -20.85
C ARG A 69 -3.98 4.05 -19.64
N GLU A 70 -5.09 4.14 -18.91
CA GLU A 70 -5.17 5.01 -17.75
C GLU A 70 -6.08 4.43 -16.68
N GLY A 71 -5.96 4.94 -15.48
CA GLY A 71 -6.77 4.49 -14.36
C GLY A 71 -6.37 5.14 -13.07
N ASP A 72 -7.01 4.71 -12.00
CA ASP A 72 -6.75 5.23 -10.66
C ASP A 72 -6.16 4.14 -9.78
N MET A 73 -5.24 4.52 -8.91
CA MET A 73 -4.62 3.62 -7.95
C MET A 73 -4.43 4.35 -6.62
N PRO A 74 -4.31 3.63 -5.50
CA PRO A 74 -4.04 4.31 -4.23
C PRO A 74 -2.62 4.85 -4.19
N LEU A 75 -2.45 5.97 -3.47
CA LEU A 75 -1.12 6.55 -3.27
C LEU A 75 -0.20 5.60 -2.53
N THR A 76 -0.75 4.94 -1.52
CA THR A 76 -0.03 3.91 -0.76
C THR A 76 -1.07 2.93 -0.24
N GLY A 77 -0.60 1.79 0.22
CA GLY A 77 -1.52 0.80 0.75
C GLY A 77 -0.80 -0.47 1.14
N PHE A 78 -1.58 -1.43 1.61
CA PHE A 78 -1.03 -2.72 2.00
C PHE A 78 -2.07 -3.81 1.84
N SER A 79 -1.61 -5.05 1.83
CA SER A 79 -2.47 -6.22 1.81
C SER A 79 -1.98 -7.19 2.88
N PRO A 80 -2.83 -7.51 3.88
CA PRO A 80 -2.44 -8.48 4.91
C PRO A 80 -2.69 -9.89 4.41
N ARG A 81 -1.71 -10.41 3.68
CA ARG A 81 -1.82 -11.74 3.09
C ARG A 81 -1.36 -12.80 4.06
N LYS A 82 -1.75 -14.05 3.78
CA LYS A 82 -1.45 -15.16 4.66
C LYS A 82 0.05 -15.32 4.92
N ALA A 83 0.85 -15.22 3.87
CA ALA A 83 2.29 -15.41 3.99
C ALA A 83 3.01 -14.20 4.54
N SER A 84 2.52 -12.99 4.28
CA SER A 84 3.20 -11.77 4.68
C SER A 84 2.29 -10.57 4.56
N LEU A 85 2.71 -9.48 5.21
CA LEU A 85 2.15 -8.17 4.96
C LEU A 85 2.84 -7.62 3.72
N VAL A 86 2.05 -7.23 2.73
CA VAL A 86 2.59 -6.66 1.49
C VAL A 86 2.28 -5.18 1.48
N LEU A 87 3.31 -4.34 1.45
CA LEU A 87 3.14 -2.89 1.41
C LEU A 87 3.53 -2.38 0.04
N TYR A 88 2.70 -1.52 -0.53
CA TYR A 88 2.90 -1.00 -1.88
C TYR A 88 3.54 0.37 -1.78
N LEU A 89 4.87 0.40 -1.74
CA LEU A 89 5.64 1.59 -1.47
C LEU A 89 6.37 2.17 -2.68
N GLY A 90 6.39 1.43 -3.79
CA GLY A 90 6.93 1.95 -5.05
C GLY A 90 8.26 2.66 -4.93
N PRO A 91 8.29 3.96 -5.23
CA PRO A 91 9.57 4.69 -5.29
C PRO A 91 10.28 4.79 -3.95
N GLY A 92 9.57 4.66 -2.83
CA GLY A 92 10.23 4.69 -1.52
C GLY A 92 11.25 3.58 -1.34
N LEU A 93 11.05 2.46 -2.04
CA LEU A 93 11.95 1.31 -1.93
C LEU A 93 13.27 1.51 -2.65
N GLN A 94 13.42 2.58 -3.41
CA GLN A 94 14.68 2.87 -4.10
C GLN A 94 15.72 3.48 -3.17
N ASP A 95 15.29 3.93 -2.00
CA ASP A 95 16.22 4.46 -1.00
C ASP A 95 16.87 3.29 -0.26
N LYS A 96 18.05 2.90 -0.75
CA LYS A 96 18.76 1.73 -0.22
C LYS A 96 19.27 1.94 1.20
N GLU A 97 19.52 3.17 1.57
CA GLU A 97 19.95 3.47 2.92
C GLU A 97 18.83 3.19 3.93
N LEU A 98 17.63 3.63 3.61
CA LEU A 98 16.48 3.36 4.48
C LEU A 98 16.13 1.88 4.51
N THR A 99 16.08 1.22 3.34
CA THR A 99 15.75 -0.20 3.35
C THR A 99 16.79 -1.02 4.08
N GLY A 100 18.05 -0.60 4.02
CA GLY A 100 19.13 -1.28 4.73
C GLY A 100 19.01 -1.20 6.25
N LYS A 101 18.27 -0.21 6.76
CA LYS A 101 18.08 -0.03 8.21
C LYS A 101 16.77 -0.61 8.70
N LEU A 102 15.92 -1.09 7.80
CA LEU A 102 14.56 -1.49 8.14
C LEU A 102 14.50 -2.73 9.02
N GLY A 103 15.33 -3.72 8.76
CA GLY A 103 15.28 -4.98 9.46
C GLY A 103 14.87 -6.10 8.53
N LYS A 104 14.27 -7.13 9.07
CA LYS A 104 13.94 -8.33 8.31
C LYS A 104 12.78 -8.07 7.33
N HIS A 105 13.10 -8.14 6.05
CA HIS A 105 12.10 -7.91 5.00
C HIS A 105 12.60 -8.47 3.68
N LYS A 106 11.69 -8.48 2.70
CA LYS A 106 12.06 -8.77 1.31
C LYS A 106 11.41 -7.70 0.45
N THR A 107 11.98 -7.46 -0.72
CA THR A 107 11.40 -6.51 -1.65
C THR A 107 11.13 -7.20 -2.98
N GLY A 108 10.09 -6.73 -3.64
CA GLY A 108 9.79 -7.09 -5.00
C GLY A 108 9.69 -5.81 -5.81
N LYS A 109 9.06 -5.90 -6.95
CA LYS A 109 8.91 -4.74 -7.82
C LYS A 109 7.83 -3.83 -7.26
N GLY A 110 8.26 -2.80 -6.53
CA GLY A 110 7.34 -1.84 -5.92
C GLY A 110 6.70 -2.30 -4.63
N CYS A 111 7.04 -3.50 -4.16
CA CYS A 111 6.41 -4.07 -2.97
C CYS A 111 7.44 -4.37 -1.89
N LEU A 112 7.01 -4.19 -0.65
CA LEU A 112 7.78 -4.55 0.52
C LEU A 112 7.04 -5.69 1.23
N TYR A 113 7.76 -6.77 1.54
CA TYR A 113 7.18 -7.94 2.19
C TYR A 113 7.71 -8.05 3.61
N ILE A 114 6.82 -8.04 4.58
CA ILE A 114 7.16 -8.13 6.01
C ILE A 114 6.32 -9.23 6.63
N ASN A 115 6.95 -10.09 7.43
CA ASN A 115 6.20 -11.13 8.12
C ASN A 115 5.38 -10.55 9.26
N LYS A 116 6.01 -9.70 10.08
CA LYS A 116 5.32 -9.00 11.16
C LYS A 116 6.03 -7.67 11.43
N LEU A 117 5.29 -6.69 11.92
CA LEU A 117 5.86 -5.36 12.14
C LEU A 117 6.97 -5.35 13.19
N ASP A 118 6.93 -6.29 14.15
CA ASP A 118 8.00 -6.37 15.15
C ASP A 118 9.35 -6.77 14.55
N ASP A 119 9.37 -7.28 13.31
CA ASP A 119 10.62 -7.62 12.63
C ASP A 119 11.35 -6.41 12.07
N VAL A 120 10.71 -5.26 12.02
CA VAL A 120 11.28 -4.08 11.38
C VAL A 120 11.31 -2.89 12.35
N ASP A 121 12.16 -1.91 12.00
CA ASP A 121 12.23 -0.65 12.73
C ASP A 121 11.04 0.21 12.29
N ARG A 122 10.14 0.49 13.21
CA ARG A 122 8.92 1.22 12.89
C ARG A 122 9.17 2.66 12.46
N ASP A 123 10.23 3.28 13.00
CA ASP A 123 10.57 4.64 12.58
C ASP A 123 11.07 4.68 11.15
N VAL A 124 11.88 3.69 10.78
CA VAL A 124 12.37 3.57 9.41
C VAL A 124 11.21 3.28 8.46
N LEU A 125 10.29 2.41 8.88
CA LEU A 125 9.12 2.10 8.08
C LEU A 125 8.29 3.36 7.83
N ARG A 126 8.10 4.17 8.88
CA ARG A 126 7.35 5.42 8.74
C ARG A 126 8.03 6.35 7.72
N GLU A 127 9.35 6.42 7.77
CA GLU A 127 10.08 7.23 6.79
C GLU A 127 9.92 6.72 5.37
N LEU A 128 9.97 5.40 5.19
CA LEU A 128 9.78 4.80 3.88
C LEU A 128 8.39 5.11 3.30
N VAL A 129 7.35 4.97 4.13
CA VAL A 129 5.99 5.26 3.69
C VAL A 129 5.85 6.74 3.38
N THR A 130 6.40 7.61 4.25
CA THR A 130 6.34 9.06 4.04
C THR A 130 7.01 9.46 2.73
N LYS A 131 8.18 8.91 2.47
CA LYS A 131 8.90 9.18 1.23
C LYS A 131 8.14 8.69 0.01
N SER A 132 7.58 7.50 0.12
CA SER A 132 6.79 6.93 -0.97
C SER A 132 5.60 7.83 -1.32
N VAL A 133 4.85 8.24 -0.31
CA VAL A 133 3.68 9.10 -0.51
C VAL A 133 4.09 10.44 -1.10
N ALA A 134 5.15 11.06 -0.56
CA ALA A 134 5.62 12.34 -1.06
C ALA A 134 6.05 12.25 -2.52
N GLU A 135 6.74 11.18 -2.87
CA GLU A 135 7.19 10.99 -4.25
C GLU A 135 6.02 10.76 -5.19
N MET A 136 5.02 9.98 -4.76
CA MET A 136 3.84 9.74 -5.58
C MET A 136 3.04 11.02 -5.79
N ARG A 137 2.90 11.84 -4.75
CA ARG A 137 2.22 13.12 -4.89
C ARG A 137 2.94 14.05 -5.84
N LYS A 138 4.26 14.04 -5.78
CA LYS A 138 5.08 14.86 -6.66
C LYS A 138 4.92 14.45 -8.13
N ARG A 139 4.87 13.14 -8.38
CA ARG A 139 4.77 12.62 -9.75
C ARG A 139 3.38 12.79 -10.35
N PHE A 140 2.36 12.66 -9.56
CA PHE A 140 0.99 12.58 -10.10
C PHE A 140 0.11 13.75 -9.71
N ALA A 141 0.34 14.37 -8.57
CA ALA A 141 -0.33 15.61 -8.15
C ALA A 141 -1.85 15.62 -8.39
N SER A 142 -2.52 14.50 -8.24
CA SER A 142 -3.90 14.39 -8.70
C SER A 142 -4.93 14.06 -7.63
N GLU A 143 -4.59 14.13 -6.38
CA GLU A 143 -5.60 13.81 -5.38
C GLU A 143 -6.36 15.04 -4.88
#